data_50918c615f66c303578bf5fa0cd21b2b
#
_entry.id   50918c615f66c303578bf5fa0cd21b2b
#
_cell.length_a   1.000
_cell.length_b   1.000
_cell.length_c   1.000
_cell.angle_alpha   90.00
_cell.angle_beta   90.00
_cell.angle_gamma   90.00
#
_symmetry.space_group_name_H-M   'P 1'
#
loop_
_entity.id
_entity.type
_entity.pdbx_description
1 polymer ?
#
loop_
_entity_poly.entity_id
_entity_poly.type
_entity_poly.pdbx_seq_one_letter_code
_entity_poly.pdbx_strand_id
1 'polypeptide(L)'
;MSEENAYILGTDEEELIRLELQHKVWLSEAKHGWDLAEFKTGQTILDLGCGPGYCTEELAHIVGKTGKVIGVDRSDAFIAYLNQIKKLNRLSIEPCLADFDTLSLKSESLNGMYCRWALAWIANPKEILTKIKDALKPKGKMVIHEYYNYAAHVTNPEKPALKKAIAAALKSFKDSDFEINVGSFLPQYFEELGMK
;
A
#
# COMPACT_ATOMS: atom_id res chain seq x y z
N MET A 1 13.97 22.40 -13.24
CA MET A 1 14.21 21.30 -12.31
C MET A 1 13.00 21.29 -11.40
N SER A 2 12.04 20.38 -11.65
CA SER A 2 10.87 20.18 -10.81
C SER A 2 11.36 19.69 -9.45
N GLU A 3 10.94 20.34 -8.37
CA GLU A 3 11.11 19.82 -7.03
C GLU A 3 10.40 18.46 -7.02
N GLU A 4 11.18 17.37 -7.02
CA GLU A 4 10.70 16.04 -6.71
C GLU A 4 10.01 16.15 -5.36
N ASN A 5 8.74 15.78 -5.30
CA ASN A 5 8.06 15.51 -4.04
C ASN A 5 8.77 14.32 -3.39
N ALA A 6 9.89 14.61 -2.73
CA ALA A 6 10.74 13.62 -2.13
C ALA A 6 9.89 12.79 -1.14
N TYR A 7 9.97 11.48 -1.23
CA TYR A 7 9.37 10.58 -0.24
C TYR A 7 9.89 11.00 1.15
N ILE A 8 8.99 11.37 2.04
CA ILE A 8 9.30 12.05 3.32
C ILE A 8 10.30 11.26 4.19
N LEU A 9 10.28 9.91 4.08
CA LEU A 9 11.16 9.02 4.86
C LEU A 9 12.47 8.66 4.13
N GLY A 10 12.67 9.13 2.88
CA GLY A 10 13.83 8.80 2.06
C GLY A 10 13.66 7.50 1.26
N THR A 11 14.64 7.23 0.39
CA THR A 11 14.66 6.04 -0.48
C THR A 11 16.08 5.44 -0.51
N ASP A 12 16.88 5.71 0.51
CA ASP A 12 18.24 5.23 0.66
C ASP A 12 18.30 3.75 1.14
N GLU A 13 19.50 3.24 1.29
CA GLU A 13 19.73 1.85 1.71
C GLU A 13 19.21 1.58 3.14
N GLU A 14 19.28 2.55 4.04
CA GLU A 14 18.77 2.42 5.41
C GLU A 14 17.23 2.29 5.40
N GLU A 15 16.56 3.06 4.54
CA GLU A 15 15.11 2.95 4.39
C GLU A 15 14.69 1.60 3.78
N LEU A 16 15.43 1.08 2.80
CA LEU A 16 15.17 -0.26 2.26
C LEU A 16 15.28 -1.33 3.36
N ILE A 17 16.32 -1.28 4.19
CA ILE A 17 16.51 -2.20 5.32
C ILE A 17 15.35 -2.06 6.33
N ARG A 18 14.97 -0.84 6.65
CA ARG A 18 13.84 -0.57 7.57
C ARG A 18 12.53 -1.15 7.04
N LEU A 19 12.22 -0.93 5.74
CA LEU A 19 11.02 -1.44 5.09
C LEU A 19 11.03 -2.97 4.98
N GLU A 20 12.20 -3.58 4.74
CA GLU A 20 12.34 -5.04 4.74
C GLU A 20 12.05 -5.64 6.11
N LEU A 21 12.60 -5.05 7.18
CA LEU A 21 12.31 -5.48 8.55
C LEU A 21 10.82 -5.33 8.88
N GLN A 22 10.24 -4.20 8.54
CA GLN A 22 8.81 -3.93 8.73
C GLN A 22 7.95 -4.96 7.96
N HIS A 23 8.33 -5.27 6.72
CA HIS A 23 7.66 -6.30 5.94
C HIS A 23 7.72 -7.67 6.63
N LYS A 24 8.90 -8.10 7.11
CA LYS A 24 9.06 -9.39 7.82
C LYS A 24 8.18 -9.48 9.07
N VAL A 25 8.06 -8.40 9.83
CA VAL A 25 7.21 -8.35 11.04
C VAL A 25 5.72 -8.51 10.69
N TRP A 26 5.26 -7.89 9.59
CA TRP A 26 3.84 -7.84 9.23
C TRP A 26 3.43 -8.83 8.13
N LEU A 27 4.35 -9.70 7.69
CA LEU A 27 4.07 -10.63 6.58
C LEU A 27 2.97 -11.63 6.91
N SER A 28 2.91 -12.13 8.14
CA SER A 28 1.86 -13.06 8.58
C SER A 28 0.46 -12.45 8.44
N GLU A 29 0.32 -11.19 8.87
CA GLU A 29 -0.96 -10.47 8.78
C GLU A 29 -1.33 -10.17 7.34
N ALA A 30 -0.33 -9.81 6.51
CA ALA A 30 -0.55 -9.63 5.08
C ALA A 30 -1.06 -10.92 4.42
N LYS A 31 -0.38 -12.05 4.67
CA LYS A 31 -0.78 -13.37 4.15
C LYS A 31 -2.18 -13.77 4.62
N HIS A 32 -2.51 -13.55 5.89
CA HIS A 32 -3.86 -13.80 6.39
C HIS A 32 -4.92 -13.00 5.61
N GLY A 33 -4.68 -11.72 5.36
CA GLY A 33 -5.57 -10.90 4.53
C GLY A 33 -5.71 -11.42 3.09
N TRP A 34 -4.61 -11.85 2.48
CA TRP A 34 -4.63 -12.42 1.12
C TRP A 34 -5.36 -13.76 1.04
N ASP A 35 -5.25 -14.60 2.08
CA ASP A 35 -5.98 -15.86 2.20
C ASP A 35 -7.49 -15.62 2.33
N LEU A 36 -7.90 -14.66 3.19
CA LEU A 36 -9.31 -14.25 3.31
C LEU A 36 -9.88 -13.68 2.01
N ALA A 37 -9.05 -13.00 1.23
CA ALA A 37 -9.41 -12.49 -0.10
C ALA A 37 -9.38 -13.56 -1.20
N GLU A 38 -8.89 -14.77 -0.89
CA GLU A 38 -8.73 -15.88 -1.83
C GLU A 38 -7.82 -15.51 -3.02
N PHE A 39 -6.73 -14.77 -2.75
CA PHE A 39 -5.75 -14.47 -3.79
C PHE A 39 -5.05 -15.77 -4.22
N LYS A 40 -4.97 -15.99 -5.54
CA LYS A 40 -4.49 -17.29 -6.09
C LYS A 40 -3.92 -17.17 -7.49
N THR A 41 -3.34 -18.25 -7.94
CA THR A 41 -2.74 -18.39 -9.27
C THR A 41 -3.68 -17.93 -10.39
N GLY A 42 -3.14 -17.20 -11.35
CA GLY A 42 -3.84 -16.71 -12.54
C GLY A 42 -4.56 -15.37 -12.34
N GLN A 43 -4.55 -14.82 -11.13
CA GLN A 43 -5.20 -13.53 -10.85
C GLN A 43 -4.31 -12.33 -11.25
N THR A 44 -4.96 -11.20 -11.50
CA THR A 44 -4.32 -9.88 -11.62
C THR A 44 -4.60 -9.10 -10.35
N ILE A 45 -3.56 -8.78 -9.58
CA ILE A 45 -3.64 -8.07 -8.32
C ILE A 45 -2.93 -6.71 -8.46
N LEU A 46 -3.55 -5.66 -7.96
CA LEU A 46 -2.92 -4.35 -7.78
C LEU A 46 -2.29 -4.27 -6.39
N ASP A 47 -1.02 -3.90 -6.31
CA ASP A 47 -0.35 -3.51 -5.06
C ASP A 47 -0.19 -1.98 -5.06
N LEU A 48 -1.07 -1.30 -4.33
CA LEU A 48 -1.17 0.16 -4.30
C LEU A 48 -0.23 0.73 -3.22
N GLY A 49 0.72 1.57 -3.62
CA GLY A 49 1.78 2.06 -2.75
C GLY A 49 2.77 0.93 -2.44
N CYS A 50 3.23 0.25 -3.48
CA CYS A 50 4.03 -0.96 -3.34
C CYS A 50 5.41 -0.74 -2.70
N GLY A 51 5.89 0.52 -2.63
CA GLY A 51 7.23 0.83 -2.17
C GLY A 51 8.29 0.06 -2.95
N PRO A 52 9.32 -0.50 -2.28
CA PRO A 52 10.34 -1.30 -2.94
C PRO A 52 9.84 -2.66 -3.46
N GLY A 53 8.58 -3.05 -3.16
CA GLY A 53 7.94 -4.22 -3.75
C GLY A 53 7.99 -5.50 -2.93
N TYR A 54 8.27 -5.44 -1.63
CA TYR A 54 8.33 -6.65 -0.80
C TYR A 54 6.99 -7.41 -0.74
N CYS A 55 5.84 -6.71 -0.67
CA CYS A 55 4.54 -7.36 -0.79
C CYS A 55 4.24 -7.77 -2.23
N THR A 56 4.66 -6.97 -3.21
CA THR A 56 4.51 -7.28 -4.64
C THR A 56 5.19 -8.59 -5.01
N GLU A 57 6.38 -8.85 -4.47
CA GLU A 57 7.13 -10.11 -4.69
C GLU A 57 6.37 -11.32 -4.13
N GLU A 58 5.91 -11.24 -2.90
CA GLU A 58 5.12 -12.30 -2.26
C GLU A 58 3.81 -12.57 -3.03
N LEU A 59 3.09 -11.51 -3.41
CA LEU A 59 1.89 -11.62 -4.23
C LEU A 59 2.18 -12.25 -5.61
N ALA A 60 3.33 -11.93 -6.21
CA ALA A 60 3.73 -12.50 -7.49
C ALA A 60 3.99 -14.01 -7.40
N HIS A 61 4.51 -14.50 -6.28
CA HIS A 61 4.60 -15.94 -6.01
C HIS A 61 3.22 -16.60 -5.90
N ILE A 62 2.23 -15.93 -5.28
CA ILE A 62 0.85 -16.43 -5.16
C ILE A 62 0.16 -16.51 -6.52
N VAL A 63 0.22 -15.43 -7.31
CA VAL A 63 -0.46 -15.40 -8.61
C VAL A 63 0.24 -16.23 -9.67
N GLY A 64 1.52 -16.53 -9.49
CA GLY A 64 2.31 -17.39 -10.36
C GLY A 64 2.49 -16.83 -11.77
N LYS A 65 3.00 -17.67 -12.68
CA LYS A 65 3.36 -17.27 -14.05
C LYS A 65 2.16 -16.91 -14.93
N THR A 66 0.97 -17.38 -14.62
CA THR A 66 -0.26 -17.11 -15.38
C THR A 66 -1.05 -15.93 -14.85
N GLY A 67 -0.69 -15.43 -13.66
CA GLY A 67 -1.21 -14.20 -13.08
C GLY A 67 -0.28 -13.03 -13.28
N LYS A 68 -0.61 -11.90 -12.65
CA LYS A 68 0.18 -10.68 -12.70
C LYS A 68 -0.05 -9.83 -11.45
N VAL A 69 1.02 -9.19 -10.96
CA VAL A 69 0.91 -8.14 -9.94
C VAL A 69 1.33 -6.81 -10.55
N ILE A 70 0.47 -5.81 -10.44
CA ILE A 70 0.77 -4.43 -10.85
C ILE A 70 1.19 -3.69 -9.57
N GLY A 71 2.48 -3.38 -9.44
CA GLY A 71 3.01 -2.63 -8.32
C GLY A 71 3.09 -1.15 -8.65
N VAL A 72 2.28 -0.32 -7.98
CA VAL A 72 2.21 1.12 -8.23
C VAL A 72 2.84 1.88 -7.08
N ASP A 73 3.77 2.76 -7.41
CA ASP A 73 4.34 3.72 -6.46
C ASP A 73 4.73 5.01 -7.20
N ARG A 74 4.82 6.13 -6.48
CA ARG A 74 5.26 7.42 -7.03
C ARG A 74 6.77 7.60 -6.99
N SER A 75 7.50 6.75 -6.27
CA SER A 75 8.96 6.81 -6.13
C SER A 75 9.68 6.11 -7.27
N ASP A 76 10.41 6.87 -8.09
CA ASP A 76 11.29 6.34 -9.13
C ASP A 76 12.29 5.32 -8.57
N ALA A 77 12.88 5.59 -7.41
CA ALA A 77 13.86 4.72 -6.76
C ALA A 77 13.24 3.37 -6.38
N PHE A 78 12.04 3.37 -5.79
CA PHE A 78 11.36 2.12 -5.44
C PHE A 78 10.92 1.34 -6.67
N ILE A 79 10.42 2.00 -7.70
CA ILE A 79 10.04 1.34 -8.95
C ILE A 79 11.28 0.79 -9.67
N ALA A 80 12.42 1.48 -9.60
CA ALA A 80 13.69 0.95 -10.13
C ALA A 80 14.13 -0.32 -9.38
N TYR A 81 14.01 -0.32 -8.04
CA TYR A 81 14.30 -1.49 -7.21
C TYR A 81 13.36 -2.66 -7.52
N LEU A 82 12.05 -2.42 -7.63
CA LEU A 82 11.05 -3.43 -8.01
C LEU A 82 11.35 -4.03 -9.40
N ASN A 83 11.84 -3.21 -10.35
CA ASN A 83 12.28 -3.70 -11.65
C ASN A 83 13.49 -4.67 -11.57
N GLN A 84 14.39 -4.45 -10.61
CA GLN A 84 15.52 -5.37 -10.36
C GLN A 84 15.01 -6.69 -9.79
N ILE A 85 14.14 -6.67 -8.77
CA ILE A 85 13.51 -7.88 -8.19
C ILE A 85 12.79 -8.67 -9.28
N LYS A 86 11.97 -8.02 -10.08
CA LYS A 86 11.28 -8.65 -11.22
C LYS A 86 12.22 -9.42 -12.14
N LYS A 87 13.34 -8.80 -12.52
CA LYS A 87 14.33 -9.39 -13.45
C LYS A 87 15.07 -10.56 -12.81
N LEU A 88 15.55 -10.40 -11.60
CA LEU A 88 16.33 -11.40 -10.86
C LEU A 88 15.52 -12.68 -10.63
N ASN A 89 14.27 -12.53 -10.19
CA ASN A 89 13.42 -13.64 -9.79
C ASN A 89 12.45 -14.10 -10.90
N ARG A 90 12.49 -13.46 -12.08
CA ARG A 90 11.61 -13.77 -13.23
C ARG A 90 10.13 -13.78 -12.88
N LEU A 91 9.70 -12.83 -12.05
CA LEU A 91 8.35 -12.72 -11.53
C LEU A 91 7.39 -12.03 -12.52
N SER A 92 6.12 -12.40 -12.43
CA SER A 92 5.04 -11.77 -13.21
C SER A 92 4.59 -10.46 -12.56
N ILE A 93 5.47 -9.46 -12.57
CA ILE A 93 5.27 -8.13 -12.00
C ILE A 93 5.25 -7.09 -13.13
N GLU A 94 4.35 -6.12 -13.01
CA GLU A 94 4.29 -4.91 -13.83
C GLU A 94 4.54 -3.70 -12.94
N PRO A 95 5.79 -3.21 -12.82
CA PRO A 95 6.07 -1.99 -12.09
C PRO A 95 5.47 -0.78 -12.81
N CYS A 96 4.79 0.06 -12.07
CA CYS A 96 4.10 1.24 -12.57
C CYS A 96 4.49 2.47 -11.74
N LEU A 97 5.25 3.39 -12.33
CA LEU A 97 5.51 4.69 -11.74
C LEU A 97 4.30 5.58 -12.00
N ALA A 98 3.54 5.89 -10.96
CA ALA A 98 2.40 6.77 -11.07
C ALA A 98 2.05 7.40 -9.71
N ASP A 99 1.56 8.63 -9.75
CA ASP A 99 0.83 9.21 -8.64
C ASP A 99 -0.60 8.66 -8.63
N PHE A 100 -1.17 8.45 -7.45
CA PHE A 100 -2.50 7.87 -7.30
C PHE A 100 -3.60 8.74 -7.92
N ASP A 101 -3.42 10.07 -7.91
CA ASP A 101 -4.37 11.00 -8.51
C ASP A 101 -4.46 10.83 -10.03
N THR A 102 -3.33 10.53 -10.67
CA THR A 102 -3.22 10.34 -12.13
C THR A 102 -3.32 8.88 -12.56
N LEU A 103 -3.37 7.94 -11.60
CA LEU A 103 -3.46 6.51 -11.90
C LEU A 103 -4.70 6.19 -12.74
N SER A 104 -4.46 5.60 -13.90
CA SER A 104 -5.51 5.10 -14.81
C SER A 104 -5.56 3.58 -14.77
N LEU A 105 -6.72 3.05 -14.43
CA LEU A 105 -6.97 1.61 -14.37
C LEU A 105 -8.05 1.24 -15.38
N LYS A 106 -7.85 0.13 -16.08
CA LYS A 106 -8.89 -0.39 -16.97
C LYS A 106 -10.02 -1.00 -16.16
N SER A 107 -11.28 -0.67 -16.51
CA SER A 107 -12.45 -1.25 -15.88
C SER A 107 -12.43 -2.78 -15.93
N GLU A 108 -12.88 -3.42 -14.87
CA GLU A 108 -13.02 -4.89 -14.73
C GLU A 108 -11.75 -5.68 -15.09
N SER A 109 -10.58 -5.12 -14.79
CA SER A 109 -9.28 -5.75 -15.11
C SER A 109 -8.63 -6.46 -13.94
N LEU A 110 -8.98 -6.09 -12.70
CA LEU A 110 -8.36 -6.57 -11.48
C LEU A 110 -9.19 -7.66 -10.80
N ASN A 111 -8.55 -8.71 -10.30
CA ASN A 111 -9.16 -9.71 -9.43
C ASN A 111 -9.12 -9.28 -7.96
N GLY A 112 -8.13 -8.45 -7.61
CA GLY A 112 -8.01 -7.90 -6.27
C GLY A 112 -7.05 -6.72 -6.18
N MET A 113 -7.07 -6.08 -5.04
CA MET A 113 -6.15 -5.02 -4.66
C MET A 113 -5.62 -5.26 -3.25
N TYR A 114 -4.35 -4.97 -3.06
CA TYR A 114 -3.69 -4.88 -1.77
C TYR A 114 -3.13 -3.48 -1.56
N CYS A 115 -3.22 -2.98 -0.33
CA CYS A 115 -2.60 -1.71 0.08
C CYS A 115 -2.15 -1.82 1.52
N ARG A 116 -0.93 -1.35 1.81
CA ARG A 116 -0.42 -1.28 3.18
C ARG A 116 0.27 0.05 3.44
N TRP A 117 -0.31 0.85 4.35
CA TRP A 117 0.20 2.15 4.81
C TRP A 117 0.46 3.17 3.70
N ALA A 118 -0.35 3.13 2.65
CA ALA A 118 -0.27 4.10 1.56
C ALA A 118 -1.48 5.06 1.54
N LEU A 119 -2.66 4.61 1.95
CA LEU A 119 -3.85 5.47 1.94
C LEU A 119 -3.75 6.65 2.90
N ALA A 120 -3.01 6.48 4.01
CA ALA A 120 -2.76 7.56 4.96
C ALA A 120 -2.01 8.76 4.36
N TRP A 121 -1.34 8.58 3.20
CA TRP A 121 -0.58 9.61 2.48
C TRP A 121 -1.33 10.18 1.28
N ILE A 122 -2.64 9.92 1.18
CA ILE A 122 -3.50 10.36 0.07
C ILE A 122 -4.51 11.36 0.61
N ALA A 123 -4.61 12.54 -0.01
CA ALA A 123 -5.57 13.57 0.40
C ALA A 123 -7.03 13.10 0.24
N ASN A 124 -7.33 12.35 -0.82
CA ASN A 124 -8.66 11.84 -1.12
C ASN A 124 -8.68 10.30 -1.25
N PRO A 125 -8.51 9.54 -0.15
CA PRO A 125 -8.45 8.07 -0.22
C PRO A 125 -9.73 7.45 -0.79
N LYS A 126 -10.89 8.06 -0.59
CA LYS A 126 -12.16 7.58 -1.17
C LYS A 126 -12.18 7.66 -2.69
N GLU A 127 -11.57 8.67 -3.29
CA GLU A 127 -11.51 8.81 -4.75
C GLU A 127 -10.70 7.69 -5.39
N ILE A 128 -9.52 7.38 -4.86
CA ILE A 128 -8.72 6.27 -5.37
C ILE A 128 -9.41 4.91 -5.14
N LEU A 129 -10.08 4.72 -4.01
CA LEU A 129 -10.86 3.51 -3.75
C LEU A 129 -12.02 3.37 -4.75
N THR A 130 -12.64 4.47 -5.17
CA THR A 130 -13.68 4.47 -6.22
C THR A 130 -13.10 4.01 -7.57
N LYS A 131 -11.96 4.60 -7.98
CA LYS A 131 -11.25 4.18 -9.22
C LYS A 131 -10.90 2.69 -9.20
N ILE A 132 -10.42 2.20 -8.05
CA ILE A 132 -10.05 0.79 -7.90
C ILE A 132 -11.29 -0.11 -7.93
N LYS A 133 -12.38 0.28 -7.28
CA LYS A 133 -13.65 -0.46 -7.33
C LYS A 133 -14.12 -0.65 -8.77
N ASP A 134 -14.07 0.41 -9.59
CA ASP A 134 -14.47 0.36 -11.00
C ASP A 134 -13.52 -0.52 -11.86
N ALA A 135 -12.28 -0.67 -11.41
CA ALA A 135 -11.30 -1.56 -12.04
C ALA A 135 -11.43 -3.02 -11.57
N LEU A 136 -12.10 -3.28 -10.46
CA LEU A 136 -12.33 -4.65 -9.98
C LEU A 136 -13.34 -5.38 -10.87
N LYS A 137 -13.04 -6.62 -11.18
CA LYS A 137 -14.00 -7.58 -11.74
C LYS A 137 -15.11 -7.86 -10.72
N PRO A 138 -16.27 -8.37 -11.16
CA PRO A 138 -17.30 -8.88 -10.25
C PRO A 138 -16.69 -9.85 -9.23
N LYS A 139 -16.98 -9.64 -7.94
CA LYS A 139 -16.41 -10.37 -6.79
C LYS A 139 -14.92 -10.13 -6.52
N GLY A 140 -14.30 -9.14 -7.18
CA GLY A 140 -12.95 -8.69 -6.83
C GLY A 140 -12.88 -8.20 -5.38
N LYS A 141 -11.72 -8.37 -4.74
CA LYS A 141 -11.53 -8.08 -3.32
C LYS A 141 -10.51 -6.98 -3.11
N MET A 142 -10.71 -6.18 -2.05
CA MET A 142 -9.70 -5.24 -1.55
C MET A 142 -9.21 -5.74 -0.20
N VAL A 143 -7.90 -5.73 -0.01
CA VAL A 143 -7.25 -5.97 1.28
C VAL A 143 -6.45 -4.73 1.64
N ILE A 144 -6.77 -4.12 2.76
CA ILE A 144 -6.15 -2.86 3.18
C ILE A 144 -5.68 -3.00 4.62
N HIS A 145 -4.39 -2.71 4.83
CA HIS A 145 -3.78 -2.60 6.15
C HIS A 145 -3.39 -1.14 6.39
N GLU A 146 -4.09 -0.47 7.30
CA GLU A 146 -3.87 0.93 7.61
C GLU A 146 -3.93 1.22 9.10
N TYR A 147 -3.41 2.38 9.50
CA TYR A 147 -3.50 2.84 10.87
C TYR A 147 -4.95 3.17 11.23
N TYR A 148 -5.41 2.59 12.34
CA TYR A 148 -6.76 2.81 12.86
C TYR A 148 -6.78 3.92 13.93
N ASN A 149 -5.83 3.88 14.88
CA ASN A 149 -5.71 4.86 15.95
C ASN A 149 -4.23 5.04 16.32
N TYR A 150 -3.57 5.96 15.63
CA TYR A 150 -2.14 6.20 15.81
C TYR A 150 -1.82 6.73 17.22
N ALA A 151 -2.75 7.45 17.85
CA ALA A 151 -2.59 7.97 19.21
C ALA A 151 -2.60 6.87 20.30
N ALA A 152 -3.06 5.65 19.97
CA ALA A 152 -3.10 4.53 20.90
C ALA A 152 -1.73 3.87 21.17
N HIS A 153 -0.65 4.33 20.53
CA HIS A 153 0.69 3.86 20.83
C HIS A 153 1.11 4.28 22.25
N VAL A 154 1.25 3.30 23.13
CA VAL A 154 1.62 3.52 24.52
C VAL A 154 2.75 2.58 24.94
N THR A 155 3.52 3.00 25.95
CA THR A 155 4.56 2.15 26.57
C THR A 155 4.37 2.09 28.08
N ASN A 156 4.77 0.97 28.66
CA ASN A 156 4.83 0.85 30.12
C ASN A 156 6.25 0.43 30.53
N PRO A 157 7.02 1.27 31.28
CA PRO A 157 6.64 2.61 31.73
C PRO A 157 6.46 3.62 30.59
N GLU A 158 5.66 4.66 30.85
CA GLU A 158 5.42 5.72 29.85
C GLU A 158 6.75 6.41 29.45
N LYS A 159 6.91 6.66 28.14
CA LYS A 159 8.09 7.34 27.58
C LYS A 159 7.69 8.70 27.02
N PRO A 160 8.03 9.81 27.70
CA PRO A 160 7.64 11.17 27.26
C PRO A 160 8.15 11.50 25.84
N ALA A 161 9.31 10.96 25.45
CA ALA A 161 9.85 11.15 24.09
C ALA A 161 8.96 10.51 23.02
N LEU A 162 8.44 9.29 23.26
CA LEU A 162 7.50 8.62 22.36
C LEU A 162 6.21 9.43 22.22
N LYS A 163 5.66 9.91 23.35
CA LYS A 163 4.44 10.74 23.36
C LYS A 163 4.62 12.01 22.51
N LYS A 164 5.78 12.68 22.64
CA LYS A 164 6.12 13.84 21.80
C LYS A 164 6.25 13.47 20.32
N ALA A 165 6.88 12.34 20.01
CA ALA A 165 7.02 11.87 18.63
C ALA A 165 5.67 11.55 17.98
N ILE A 166 4.77 10.87 18.70
CA ILE A 166 3.40 10.59 18.24
C ILE A 166 2.63 11.89 18.00
N ALA A 167 2.70 12.85 18.91
CA ALA A 167 2.03 14.14 18.75
C ALA A 167 2.58 14.93 17.56
N ALA A 168 3.89 14.88 17.31
CA ALA A 168 4.53 15.51 16.16
C ALA A 168 4.10 14.84 14.85
N ALA A 169 4.01 13.51 14.80
CA ALA A 169 3.51 12.77 13.64
C ALA A 169 2.06 13.14 13.32
N LEU A 170 1.17 13.10 14.31
CA LEU A 170 -0.24 13.50 14.15
C LEU A 170 -0.37 14.94 13.63
N LYS A 171 0.45 15.85 14.15
CA LYS A 171 0.47 17.23 13.68
C LYS A 171 0.95 17.33 12.23
N SER A 172 2.02 16.64 11.87
CA SER A 172 2.59 16.64 10.51
C SER A 172 1.57 16.17 9.46
N PHE A 173 0.85 15.09 9.75
CA PHE A 173 -0.21 14.59 8.85
C PHE A 173 -1.33 15.61 8.69
N LYS A 174 -1.80 16.22 9.80
CA LYS A 174 -2.83 17.24 9.77
C LYS A 174 -2.39 18.49 8.98
N ASP A 175 -1.14 18.94 9.17
CA ASP A 175 -0.59 20.12 8.47
C ASP A 175 -0.46 19.87 6.96
N SER A 176 -0.44 18.60 6.51
CA SER A 176 -0.34 18.18 5.11
C SER A 176 -1.68 17.75 4.49
N ASP A 177 -2.79 17.96 5.17
CA ASP A 177 -4.14 17.51 4.78
C ASP A 177 -4.24 15.98 4.56
N PHE A 178 -3.43 15.21 5.28
CA PHE A 178 -3.46 13.74 5.28
C PHE A 178 -4.13 13.21 6.55
N GLU A 179 -4.70 11.98 6.46
CA GLU A 179 -5.35 11.32 7.59
C GLU A 179 -4.61 10.05 7.98
N ILE A 180 -3.81 10.13 9.05
CA ILE A 180 -3.03 8.98 9.53
C ILE A 180 -3.94 7.85 10.05
N ASN A 181 -5.14 8.17 10.57
CA ASN A 181 -6.10 7.18 11.06
C ASN A 181 -7.09 6.74 9.98
N VAL A 182 -6.70 6.79 8.73
CA VAL A 182 -7.55 6.46 7.57
C VAL A 182 -8.25 5.11 7.71
N GLY A 183 -7.63 4.16 8.41
CA GLY A 183 -8.23 2.85 8.71
C GLY A 183 -9.56 2.94 9.47
N SER A 184 -9.78 3.99 10.27
CA SER A 184 -11.04 4.18 10.99
C SER A 184 -12.20 4.58 10.09
N PHE A 185 -11.93 5.11 8.89
CA PHE A 185 -12.93 5.54 7.91
C PHE A 185 -13.24 4.48 6.85
N LEU A 186 -12.40 3.45 6.72
CA LEU A 186 -12.57 2.41 5.68
C LEU A 186 -13.94 1.72 5.71
N PRO A 187 -14.53 1.36 6.87
CA PRO A 187 -15.87 0.76 6.89
C PRO A 187 -16.92 1.67 6.24
N GLN A 188 -16.89 2.97 6.55
CA GLN A 188 -17.79 3.94 5.95
C GLN A 188 -17.55 4.08 4.43
N TYR A 189 -16.29 4.15 3.99
CA TYR A 189 -15.98 4.23 2.56
C TYR A 189 -16.47 3.01 1.81
N PHE A 190 -16.31 1.81 2.36
CA PHE A 190 -16.80 0.58 1.72
C PHE A 190 -18.33 0.54 1.65
N GLU A 191 -19.03 0.97 2.70
CA GLU A 191 -20.50 1.08 2.68
C GLU A 191 -20.96 2.05 1.59
N GLU A 192 -20.39 3.25 1.52
CA GLU A 192 -20.71 4.26 0.50
C GLU A 192 -20.39 3.81 -0.93
N LEU A 193 -19.37 2.96 -1.09
CA LEU A 193 -19.04 2.34 -2.37
C LEU A 193 -19.92 1.11 -2.69
N GLY A 194 -20.80 0.68 -1.79
CA GLY A 194 -21.63 -0.51 -1.97
C GLY A 194 -20.81 -1.82 -1.93
N MET A 195 -19.65 -1.81 -1.28
CA MET A 195 -18.83 -2.99 -1.04
C MET A 195 -19.24 -3.65 0.29
N LYS A 196 -19.09 -4.99 0.36
CA LYS A 196 -19.45 -5.78 1.55
C LYS A 196 -18.23 -6.57 2.02
#